data_6321b5af33855f08037100bef5cec13a
#
_entry.id   6321b5af33855f08037100bef5cec13a
#
_cell.length_a   1.000
_cell.length_b   1.000
_cell.length_c   1.000
_cell.angle_alpha   90.00
_cell.angle_beta   90.00
_cell.angle_gamma   90.00
#
_symmetry.space_group_name_H-M   'P 1'
#
loop_
_entity.id
_entity.type
_entity.pdbx_description
1 polymer ?
#
loop_
_entity_poly.entity_id
_entity_poly.type
_entity_poly.pdbx_seq_one_letter_code
_entity_poly.pdbx_strand_id
1 'polypeptide(L)'
;LRAIVANGCVDSVDVTLTEPQEWVYSVDSIGETCNLSNGQASINITQGGTGSLAYLWDDPNTQITSSAINLETGIYNVTVTDINGCNFTEDVFVAEADITLSFDSVPPCNGLNNGSATVIPDGTPPYQVIWFNGSTSNTISGLSPGYYSVSVIDGTGCLVTDSVLIPNSVYVDLQLDSLNSILSVNCNGDQSSGITLNATGGTGSNTYLYYIPNTFPIPQASNVFSGLYAGNYVMFTEDANGCTDSLNVTINQPDEVNFYTSVFDVSCFAGNDGSLSIDSITGGTPPFNYFWNNGSTTS
;
A
#
# COMPACT_ATOMS: atom_id res chain seq x y z
N LEU A 1 -68.86 -39.45 -2.39
CA LEU A 1 -70.24 -39.20 -2.00
C LEU A 1 -71.02 -40.48 -1.99
N ARG A 2 -71.84 -40.74 -0.99
CA ARG A 2 -72.69 -41.91 -0.85
C ARG A 2 -74.15 -41.51 -0.68
N ALA A 3 -75.00 -42.04 -1.48
CA ALA A 3 -76.46 -41.87 -1.39
C ALA A 3 -77.11 -43.17 -0.93
N ILE A 4 -78.06 -43.12 0.03
CA ILE A 4 -78.85 -44.26 0.50
C ILE A 4 -80.33 -43.91 0.36
N VAL A 5 -81.04 -44.73 -0.34
CA VAL A 5 -82.51 -44.57 -0.47
C VAL A 5 -83.24 -45.34 0.64
N ALA A 6 -84.50 -44.99 0.96
CA ALA A 6 -85.24 -45.50 2.10
C ALA A 6 -85.45 -47.05 2.14
N ASN A 7 -85.32 -47.76 1.01
CA ASN A 7 -85.33 -49.18 0.93
C ASN A 7 -83.95 -49.88 1.09
N GLY A 8 -82.90 -49.09 1.44
CA GLY A 8 -81.56 -49.63 1.72
C GLY A 8 -80.61 -49.76 0.54
N CYS A 9 -81.03 -49.41 -0.69
CA CYS A 9 -80.10 -49.37 -1.79
C CYS A 9 -79.14 -48.25 -1.66
N VAL A 10 -77.85 -48.52 -1.96
CA VAL A 10 -76.68 -47.59 -1.80
C VAL A 10 -76.04 -47.43 -3.18
N ASP A 11 -75.79 -46.21 -3.52
CA ASP A 11 -74.89 -45.84 -4.61
C ASP A 11 -73.83 -44.89 -4.11
N SER A 12 -72.66 -45.00 -4.68
CA SER A 12 -71.53 -44.14 -4.28
C SER A 12 -70.75 -43.70 -5.56
N VAL A 13 -70.39 -42.44 -5.53
CA VAL A 13 -69.50 -41.85 -6.52
C VAL A 13 -68.28 -41.27 -5.83
N ASP A 14 -67.10 -41.61 -6.30
CA ASP A 14 -65.85 -41.00 -5.84
C ASP A 14 -65.65 -39.72 -6.64
N VAL A 15 -65.58 -38.62 -5.88
CA VAL A 15 -65.29 -37.29 -6.42
C VAL A 15 -63.93 -36.88 -5.89
N THR A 16 -62.98 -36.73 -6.79
CA THR A 16 -61.64 -36.22 -6.44
C THR A 16 -61.66 -34.70 -6.58
N LEU A 17 -61.33 -34.02 -5.52
CA LEU A 17 -61.01 -32.58 -5.55
C LEU A 17 -59.54 -32.44 -5.82
N THR A 18 -59.18 -31.70 -6.85
CA THR A 18 -57.80 -31.38 -7.18
C THR A 18 -57.45 -29.99 -6.68
N GLU A 19 -56.30 -29.89 -6.03
CA GLU A 19 -55.74 -28.64 -5.62
C GLU A 19 -55.01 -27.96 -6.76
N PRO A 20 -55.11 -26.62 -6.91
CA PRO A 20 -54.29 -25.90 -7.89
C PRO A 20 -52.80 -26.09 -7.59
N GLN A 21 -51.99 -25.92 -8.64
CA GLN A 21 -50.53 -25.99 -8.49
C GLN A 21 -50.01 -24.84 -7.60
N GLU A 22 -49.03 -25.16 -6.78
CA GLU A 22 -48.31 -24.17 -5.96
C GLU A 22 -47.66 -23.09 -6.83
N TRP A 23 -47.56 -21.85 -6.28
CA TRP A 23 -46.89 -20.75 -6.96
C TRP A 23 -45.38 -21.00 -6.96
N VAL A 24 -44.73 -20.93 -8.13
CA VAL A 24 -43.28 -20.95 -8.31
C VAL A 24 -42.91 -19.68 -9.07
N TYR A 25 -42.04 -18.88 -8.44
CA TYR A 25 -41.67 -17.59 -8.98
C TYR A 25 -40.19 -17.28 -8.66
N SER A 26 -39.68 -16.26 -9.33
CA SER A 26 -38.42 -15.61 -8.99
C SER A 26 -38.61 -14.09 -8.96
N VAL A 27 -37.87 -13.42 -8.13
CA VAL A 27 -37.82 -11.96 -8.10
C VAL A 27 -36.41 -11.49 -8.55
N ASP A 28 -36.35 -10.31 -9.15
CA ASP A 28 -35.15 -9.65 -9.60
C ASP A 28 -35.28 -8.14 -9.40
N SER A 29 -34.15 -7.45 -9.17
CA SER A 29 -34.15 -6.01 -9.02
C SER A 29 -32.95 -5.36 -9.68
N ILE A 30 -33.15 -4.15 -10.17
CA ILE A 30 -32.07 -3.23 -10.61
C ILE A 30 -32.03 -2.12 -9.58
N GLY A 31 -30.85 -1.87 -8.99
CA GLY A 31 -30.68 -0.84 -7.99
C GLY A 31 -30.90 0.56 -8.55
N GLU A 32 -31.32 1.49 -7.68
CA GLU A 32 -31.33 2.91 -7.96
C GLU A 32 -29.90 3.44 -8.08
N THR A 33 -29.67 4.34 -9.03
CA THR A 33 -28.37 4.99 -9.20
C THR A 33 -28.50 6.50 -9.06
N CYS A 34 -27.56 7.15 -8.41
CA CYS A 34 -27.42 8.61 -8.27
C CYS A 34 -28.65 9.30 -7.66
N ASN A 35 -29.42 8.65 -6.82
CA ASN A 35 -30.69 9.18 -6.30
C ASN A 35 -31.64 9.70 -7.40
N LEU A 36 -31.69 9.00 -8.53
CA LEU A 36 -32.50 9.39 -9.71
C LEU A 36 -33.85 8.69 -9.76
N SER A 37 -34.23 7.93 -8.73
CA SER A 37 -35.47 7.13 -8.69
C SER A 37 -35.61 6.27 -9.94
N ASN A 38 -34.52 5.63 -10.40
CA ASN A 38 -34.48 4.83 -11.65
C ASN A 38 -34.36 3.33 -11.42
N GLY A 39 -34.55 2.90 -10.17
CA GLY A 39 -34.56 1.49 -9.81
C GLY A 39 -35.73 0.73 -10.41
N GLN A 40 -35.62 -0.60 -10.43
CA GLN A 40 -36.66 -1.51 -10.93
C GLN A 40 -36.78 -2.72 -10.02
N ALA A 41 -38.00 -3.17 -9.79
CA ALA A 41 -38.34 -4.46 -9.18
C ALA A 41 -39.14 -5.29 -10.15
N SER A 42 -38.97 -6.61 -10.20
CA SER A 42 -39.72 -7.51 -11.10
C SER A 42 -39.97 -8.86 -10.44
N ILE A 43 -41.08 -9.46 -10.83
CA ILE A 43 -41.46 -10.82 -10.45
C ILE A 43 -41.78 -11.64 -11.70
N ASN A 44 -41.23 -12.84 -11.78
CA ASN A 44 -41.48 -13.79 -12.88
C ASN A 44 -42.15 -15.06 -12.34
N ILE A 45 -43.39 -15.30 -12.72
CA ILE A 45 -44.14 -16.49 -12.34
C ILE A 45 -43.88 -17.59 -13.33
N THR A 46 -43.35 -18.73 -12.88
CA THR A 46 -43.05 -19.90 -13.72
C THR A 46 -44.04 -21.02 -13.58
N GLN A 47 -44.79 -21.07 -12.46
CA GLN A 47 -45.82 -22.08 -12.22
C GLN A 47 -46.86 -21.56 -11.21
N GLY A 48 -48.05 -22.12 -11.21
CA GLY A 48 -49.15 -21.75 -10.31
C GLY A 48 -50.06 -20.69 -10.89
N GLY A 49 -51.20 -20.45 -10.20
CA GLY A 49 -52.29 -19.59 -10.64
C GLY A 49 -53.09 -20.15 -11.79
N THR A 50 -54.21 -19.54 -12.07
CA THR A 50 -55.14 -19.94 -13.13
C THR A 50 -55.46 -18.76 -14.04
N GLY A 51 -55.24 -18.89 -15.34
CA GLY A 51 -55.61 -17.85 -16.31
C GLY A 51 -54.66 -16.65 -16.33
N SER A 52 -55.18 -15.44 -16.56
CA SER A 52 -54.39 -14.21 -16.54
C SER A 52 -54.08 -13.77 -15.12
N LEU A 53 -52.85 -13.32 -14.91
CA LEU A 53 -52.38 -12.82 -13.61
C LEU A 53 -52.51 -11.30 -13.59
N ALA A 54 -52.93 -10.76 -12.44
CA ALA A 54 -52.94 -9.35 -12.09
C ALA A 54 -51.85 -9.09 -11.09
N TYR A 55 -51.14 -7.98 -11.25
CA TYR A 55 -50.08 -7.53 -10.34
C TYR A 55 -50.50 -6.19 -9.69
N LEU A 56 -50.06 -5.97 -8.50
CA LEU A 56 -50.23 -4.70 -7.80
C LEU A 56 -49.02 -4.46 -6.89
N TRP A 57 -48.28 -3.44 -7.20
CA TRP A 57 -47.15 -2.99 -6.36
C TRP A 57 -47.59 -1.91 -5.39
N ASP A 58 -46.95 -1.85 -4.24
CA ASP A 58 -47.17 -0.82 -3.21
C ASP A 58 -46.31 0.44 -3.44
N ASP A 59 -45.69 0.57 -4.61
CA ASP A 59 -44.91 1.73 -5.01
C ASP A 59 -45.81 3.01 -5.11
N PRO A 60 -45.21 4.22 -5.07
CA PRO A 60 -45.96 5.49 -5.12
C PRO A 60 -46.86 5.62 -6.36
N ASN A 61 -46.54 4.92 -7.45
CA ASN A 61 -47.33 4.94 -8.71
C ASN A 61 -48.33 3.81 -8.79
N THR A 62 -48.40 2.90 -7.80
CA THR A 62 -49.30 1.73 -7.80
C THR A 62 -49.28 0.96 -9.11
N GLN A 63 -48.10 0.54 -9.53
CA GLN A 63 -47.88 -0.12 -10.81
C GLN A 63 -48.51 -1.52 -10.85
N ILE A 64 -49.05 -1.90 -12.01
CA ILE A 64 -49.89 -3.11 -12.19
C ILE A 64 -49.32 -4.11 -13.18
N THR A 65 -48.04 -4.03 -13.50
CA THR A 65 -47.33 -4.96 -14.38
C THR A 65 -46.45 -5.91 -13.58
N SER A 66 -45.91 -6.95 -14.22
CA SER A 66 -44.95 -7.84 -13.56
C SER A 66 -43.65 -7.15 -13.16
N SER A 67 -43.46 -5.89 -13.55
CA SER A 67 -42.30 -5.05 -13.15
C SER A 67 -42.79 -3.67 -12.75
N ALA A 68 -42.23 -3.15 -11.69
CA ALA A 68 -42.31 -1.75 -11.26
C ALA A 68 -40.98 -1.04 -11.61
N ILE A 69 -41.07 0.16 -12.16
CA ILE A 69 -39.93 0.99 -12.60
C ILE A 69 -39.97 2.37 -11.95
N ASN A 70 -38.87 3.11 -12.08
CA ASN A 70 -38.68 4.44 -11.48
C ASN A 70 -38.84 4.40 -9.95
N LEU A 71 -38.19 3.41 -9.34
CA LEU A 71 -38.21 3.19 -7.91
C LEU A 71 -37.00 3.84 -7.23
N GLU A 72 -37.21 4.39 -6.06
CA GLU A 72 -36.13 4.74 -5.13
C GLU A 72 -35.59 3.47 -4.44
N THR A 73 -34.49 3.61 -3.73
CA THR A 73 -34.00 2.53 -2.87
C THR A 73 -35.06 2.18 -1.81
N GLY A 74 -35.33 0.90 -1.61
CA GLY A 74 -36.35 0.47 -0.66
C GLY A 74 -36.86 -0.94 -0.88
N ILE A 75 -37.80 -1.36 -0.04
CA ILE A 75 -38.50 -2.63 -0.19
C ILE A 75 -39.89 -2.34 -0.78
N TYR A 76 -40.23 -3.06 -1.84
CA TYR A 76 -41.52 -2.95 -2.52
C TYR A 76 -42.24 -4.29 -2.49
N ASN A 77 -43.50 -4.27 -2.06
CA ASN A 77 -44.33 -5.45 -2.00
C ASN A 77 -45.20 -5.57 -3.27
N VAL A 78 -45.17 -6.73 -3.87
CA VAL A 78 -46.06 -7.06 -5.01
C VAL A 78 -47.12 -8.08 -4.60
N THR A 79 -48.37 -7.76 -4.87
CA THR A 79 -49.48 -8.72 -4.78
C THR A 79 -49.75 -9.28 -6.16
N VAL A 80 -49.66 -10.60 -6.31
CA VAL A 80 -50.04 -11.32 -7.55
C VAL A 80 -51.36 -12.05 -7.32
N THR A 81 -52.34 -11.84 -8.21
CA THR A 81 -53.69 -12.42 -8.11
C THR A 81 -54.06 -13.11 -9.41
N ASP A 82 -54.60 -14.31 -9.32
CA ASP A 82 -55.14 -15.06 -10.50
C ASP A 82 -56.63 -14.71 -10.77
N ILE A 83 -57.18 -15.23 -11.88
CA ILE A 83 -58.58 -14.96 -12.26
C ILE A 83 -59.60 -15.48 -11.25
N ASN A 84 -59.26 -16.44 -10.39
CA ASN A 84 -60.12 -17.01 -9.35
C ASN A 84 -59.98 -16.24 -8.04
N GLY A 85 -59.16 -15.21 -7.93
CA GLY A 85 -58.90 -14.43 -6.74
C GLY A 85 -57.86 -15.05 -5.78
N CYS A 86 -57.20 -16.13 -6.16
CA CYS A 86 -56.08 -16.65 -5.37
C CYS A 86 -54.92 -15.70 -5.51
N ASN A 87 -54.31 -15.32 -4.39
CA ASN A 87 -53.22 -14.34 -4.36
C ASN A 87 -52.11 -14.74 -3.40
N PHE A 88 -50.95 -14.15 -3.59
CA PHE A 88 -49.83 -14.11 -2.64
C PHE A 88 -49.11 -12.76 -2.75
N THR A 89 -48.25 -12.48 -1.80
CA THR A 89 -47.45 -11.25 -1.75
C THR A 89 -45.94 -11.61 -1.62
N GLU A 90 -45.08 -10.80 -2.22
CA GLU A 90 -43.65 -10.96 -2.16
C GLU A 90 -42.97 -9.59 -2.05
N ASP A 91 -41.90 -9.53 -1.26
CA ASP A 91 -41.08 -8.32 -1.06
C ASP A 91 -39.86 -8.36 -2.00
N VAL A 92 -39.61 -7.27 -2.70
CA VAL A 92 -38.47 -7.09 -3.58
C VAL A 92 -37.66 -5.89 -3.10
N PHE A 93 -36.38 -6.10 -2.78
CA PHE A 93 -35.49 -5.02 -2.36
C PHE A 93 -34.79 -4.39 -3.55
N VAL A 94 -34.97 -3.06 -3.71
CA VAL A 94 -34.23 -2.22 -4.67
C VAL A 94 -33.08 -1.57 -3.89
N ALA A 95 -31.84 -1.94 -4.24
CA ALA A 95 -30.65 -1.44 -3.59
C ALA A 95 -30.28 -0.04 -4.10
N GLU A 96 -29.53 0.71 -3.30
CA GLU A 96 -28.79 1.89 -3.75
C GLU A 96 -27.51 1.40 -4.45
N ALA A 97 -27.22 1.96 -5.61
CA ALA A 97 -26.03 1.65 -6.41
C ALA A 97 -25.24 2.94 -6.71
N ASP A 98 -24.85 3.63 -5.66
CA ASP A 98 -24.09 4.87 -5.78
C ASP A 98 -22.59 4.60 -5.94
N ILE A 99 -21.89 5.58 -6.55
CA ILE A 99 -20.45 5.58 -6.59
C ILE A 99 -19.89 6.15 -5.28
N THR A 100 -18.88 5.48 -4.72
CA THR A 100 -18.09 5.96 -3.59
C THR A 100 -16.64 6.13 -3.96
N LEU A 101 -15.91 7.02 -3.27
CA LEU A 101 -14.49 7.25 -3.48
C LEU A 101 -13.70 6.90 -2.23
N SER A 102 -12.61 6.19 -2.43
CA SER A 102 -11.54 6.04 -1.44
C SER A 102 -10.22 6.57 -1.99
N PHE A 103 -9.27 6.87 -1.11
CA PHE A 103 -8.04 7.54 -1.50
C PHE A 103 -6.83 6.92 -0.84
N ASP A 104 -5.76 6.77 -1.64
CA ASP A 104 -4.40 6.63 -1.14
C ASP A 104 -3.66 7.94 -1.33
N SER A 105 -2.88 8.36 -0.33
CA SER A 105 -2.06 9.56 -0.43
C SER A 105 -0.66 9.33 0.14
N VAL A 106 0.33 9.91 -0.54
CA VAL A 106 1.72 9.90 -0.10
C VAL A 106 2.12 11.35 0.21
N PRO A 107 2.55 11.64 1.46
CA PRO A 107 3.02 12.97 1.81
C PRO A 107 4.31 13.32 1.04
N PRO A 108 4.57 14.60 0.79
CA PRO A 108 5.82 15.02 0.18
C PRO A 108 7.01 14.84 1.14
N CYS A 109 8.20 14.63 0.56
CA CYS A 109 9.44 14.45 1.28
C CYS A 109 10.16 15.77 1.51
N ASN A 110 10.72 15.97 2.70
CA ASN A 110 11.72 17.02 3.00
C ASN A 110 11.34 18.42 2.52
N GLY A 111 10.04 18.77 2.58
CA GLY A 111 9.52 20.06 2.12
C GLY A 111 9.43 20.23 0.61
N LEU A 112 9.66 19.18 -0.17
CA LEU A 112 9.49 19.18 -1.62
C LEU A 112 8.01 19.03 -2.00
N ASN A 113 7.68 19.38 -3.25
CA ASN A 113 6.33 19.19 -3.80
C ASN A 113 6.28 17.86 -4.59
N ASN A 114 6.54 16.74 -3.92
CA ASN A 114 6.60 15.42 -4.55
C ASN A 114 5.58 14.43 -3.97
N GLY A 115 4.59 14.92 -3.23
CA GLY A 115 3.45 14.14 -2.78
C GLY A 115 2.61 13.59 -3.93
N SER A 116 1.80 12.58 -3.66
CA SER A 116 0.87 12.00 -4.62
C SER A 116 -0.45 11.61 -4.00
N ALA A 117 -1.49 11.55 -4.83
CA ALA A 117 -2.81 11.05 -4.47
C ALA A 117 -3.32 10.09 -5.54
N THR A 118 -3.97 9.02 -5.12
CA THR A 118 -4.67 8.07 -5.98
C THR A 118 -6.11 7.99 -5.56
N VAL A 119 -7.05 8.18 -6.50
CA VAL A 119 -8.47 7.94 -6.28
C VAL A 119 -8.81 6.51 -6.68
N ILE A 120 -9.59 5.84 -5.85
CA ILE A 120 -10.06 4.46 -6.02
C ILE A 120 -11.59 4.51 -5.99
N PRO A 121 -12.25 4.58 -7.16
CA PRO A 121 -13.70 4.57 -7.24
C PRO A 121 -14.25 3.15 -6.99
N ASP A 122 -15.39 3.09 -6.31
CA ASP A 122 -16.20 1.88 -6.14
C ASP A 122 -17.62 2.18 -6.62
N GLY A 123 -18.00 1.65 -7.77
CA GLY A 123 -19.26 1.87 -8.48
C GLY A 123 -19.27 1.05 -9.77
N THR A 124 -19.99 1.50 -10.80
CA THR A 124 -20.10 0.79 -12.08
C THR A 124 -19.08 1.29 -13.10
N PRO A 125 -18.07 0.49 -13.52
CA PRO A 125 -17.14 0.92 -14.57
C PRO A 125 -17.82 1.08 -15.95
N PRO A 126 -17.25 1.89 -16.90
CA PRO A 126 -15.99 2.59 -16.80
C PRO A 126 -16.06 3.90 -16.01
N TYR A 127 -14.92 4.33 -15.42
CA TYR A 127 -14.84 5.58 -14.67
C TYR A 127 -14.19 6.69 -15.49
N GLN A 128 -14.71 7.91 -15.37
CA GLN A 128 -14.09 9.14 -15.89
C GLN A 128 -13.63 9.97 -14.69
N VAL A 129 -12.32 10.09 -14.51
CA VAL A 129 -11.70 10.84 -13.41
C VAL A 129 -11.30 12.22 -13.92
N ILE A 130 -11.57 13.27 -13.14
CA ILE A 130 -11.17 14.65 -13.46
C ILE A 130 -10.70 15.32 -12.15
N TRP A 131 -9.40 15.56 -12.03
CA TRP A 131 -8.82 16.29 -10.92
C TRP A 131 -8.93 17.81 -11.11
N PHE A 132 -8.75 18.56 -10.03
CA PHE A 132 -8.75 20.03 -9.98
C PHE A 132 -7.87 20.69 -11.06
N ASN A 133 -6.80 20.03 -11.50
CA ASN A 133 -5.85 20.50 -12.51
C ASN A 133 -6.16 20.00 -13.94
N GLY A 134 -7.28 19.32 -14.14
CA GLY A 134 -7.70 18.73 -15.39
C GLY A 134 -7.07 17.39 -15.74
N SER A 135 -6.26 16.78 -14.85
CA SER A 135 -5.73 15.43 -15.04
C SER A 135 -6.86 14.40 -15.00
N THR A 136 -6.78 13.41 -15.89
CA THR A 136 -7.74 12.29 -15.97
C THR A 136 -7.14 10.95 -15.51
N SER A 137 -5.93 10.96 -14.97
CA SER A 137 -5.31 9.78 -14.38
C SER A 137 -5.90 9.48 -13.00
N ASN A 138 -5.98 8.20 -12.62
CA ASN A 138 -6.36 7.85 -11.26
C ASN A 138 -5.36 8.38 -10.22
N THR A 139 -4.10 8.57 -10.60
CA THR A 139 -3.04 9.07 -9.73
C THR A 139 -2.50 10.41 -10.26
N ILE A 140 -2.35 11.37 -9.36
CA ILE A 140 -1.65 12.63 -9.58
C ILE A 140 -0.44 12.74 -8.64
N SER A 141 0.60 13.39 -9.10
CA SER A 141 1.86 13.57 -8.36
C SER A 141 2.35 15.01 -8.43
N GLY A 142 3.45 15.30 -7.72
CA GLY A 142 3.99 16.66 -7.66
C GLY A 142 3.19 17.57 -6.73
N LEU A 143 2.57 17.00 -5.69
CA LEU A 143 1.67 17.71 -4.80
C LEU A 143 2.40 18.25 -3.57
N SER A 144 2.02 19.48 -3.19
CA SER A 144 2.31 20.06 -1.87
C SER A 144 1.31 19.55 -0.83
N PRO A 145 1.54 19.76 0.49
CA PRO A 145 0.50 19.57 1.49
C PRO A 145 -0.75 20.41 1.19
N GLY A 146 -1.93 19.81 1.36
CA GLY A 146 -3.21 20.50 1.11
C GLY A 146 -4.32 19.58 0.64
N TYR A 147 -5.50 20.15 0.39
CA TYR A 147 -6.65 19.44 -0.15
C TYR A 147 -6.71 19.53 -1.67
N TYR A 148 -7.02 18.41 -2.30
CA TYR A 148 -7.11 18.29 -3.76
C TYR A 148 -8.41 17.62 -4.15
N SER A 149 -9.25 18.35 -4.89
CA SER A 149 -10.55 17.85 -5.32
C SER A 149 -10.45 17.00 -6.57
N VAL A 150 -11.31 15.99 -6.64
CA VAL A 150 -11.50 15.13 -7.80
C VAL A 150 -12.98 14.89 -8.02
N SER A 151 -13.39 14.89 -9.27
CA SER A 151 -14.73 14.48 -9.71
C SER A 151 -14.61 13.17 -10.47
N VAL A 152 -15.47 12.22 -10.19
CA VAL A 152 -15.52 10.94 -10.89
C VAL A 152 -16.94 10.69 -11.39
N ILE A 153 -17.06 10.31 -12.66
CA ILE A 153 -18.31 9.85 -13.27
C ILE A 153 -18.16 8.36 -13.54
N ASP A 154 -19.12 7.56 -13.13
CA ASP A 154 -19.13 6.13 -13.39
C ASP A 154 -19.85 5.75 -14.69
N GLY A 155 -19.88 4.44 -15.02
CA GLY A 155 -20.53 3.92 -16.24
C GLY A 155 -22.05 4.09 -16.30
N THR A 156 -22.71 4.38 -15.18
CA THR A 156 -24.15 4.72 -15.11
C THR A 156 -24.41 6.21 -15.28
N GLY A 157 -23.35 7.04 -15.25
CA GLY A 157 -23.43 8.50 -15.31
C GLY A 157 -23.50 9.17 -13.96
N CYS A 158 -23.31 8.46 -12.85
CA CYS A 158 -23.27 9.02 -11.51
C CYS A 158 -22.01 9.84 -11.32
N LEU A 159 -22.18 11.12 -10.93
CA LEU A 159 -21.12 12.04 -10.60
C LEU A 159 -20.94 12.17 -9.09
N VAL A 160 -19.74 11.91 -8.60
CA VAL A 160 -19.33 12.25 -7.24
C VAL A 160 -18.13 13.18 -7.27
N THR A 161 -18.08 14.12 -6.34
CA THR A 161 -16.94 15.01 -6.15
C THR A 161 -16.53 14.97 -4.69
N ASP A 162 -15.25 14.74 -4.45
CA ASP A 162 -14.67 14.67 -3.12
C ASP A 162 -13.25 15.24 -3.13
N SER A 163 -12.59 15.29 -1.99
CA SER A 163 -11.24 15.82 -1.86
C SER A 163 -10.37 14.95 -0.96
N VAL A 164 -9.12 14.77 -1.37
CA VAL A 164 -8.10 14.08 -0.62
C VAL A 164 -7.16 15.07 0.06
N LEU A 165 -6.81 14.80 1.31
CA LEU A 165 -5.77 15.54 2.03
C LEU A 165 -4.41 14.94 1.74
N ILE A 166 -3.49 15.73 1.18
CA ILE A 166 -2.06 15.44 1.21
C ILE A 166 -1.50 15.97 2.53
N PRO A 167 -0.98 15.10 3.41
CA PRO A 167 -0.46 15.51 4.70
C PRO A 167 0.76 16.42 4.59
N ASN A 168 1.16 17.03 5.70
CA ASN A 168 2.39 17.80 5.77
C ASN A 168 3.60 16.96 5.36
N SER A 169 4.62 17.64 4.82
CA SER A 169 5.89 17.01 4.47
C SER A 169 6.48 16.23 5.64
N VAL A 170 7.00 15.07 5.32
CA VAL A 170 7.77 14.25 6.27
C VAL A 170 9.26 14.43 6.01
N TYR A 171 10.05 14.26 7.06
CA TYR A 171 11.49 14.40 7.00
C TYR A 171 12.13 13.10 7.48
N VAL A 172 13.11 12.64 6.73
CA VAL A 172 14.04 11.61 7.19
C VAL A 172 15.24 12.33 7.77
N ASP A 173 15.70 11.93 8.96
CA ASP A 173 16.88 12.47 9.64
C ASP A 173 17.90 11.36 9.83
N LEU A 174 19.04 11.48 9.14
CA LEU A 174 20.14 10.53 9.17
C LEU A 174 21.24 11.01 10.10
N GLN A 175 21.52 10.24 11.12
CA GLN A 175 22.52 10.56 12.13
C GLN A 175 23.60 9.48 12.21
N LEU A 176 24.83 9.91 12.60
CA LEU A 176 25.91 9.00 12.93
C LEU A 176 25.73 8.47 14.35
N ASP A 177 25.74 7.15 14.51
CA ASP A 177 25.92 6.53 15.80
C ASP A 177 27.41 6.53 16.17
N SER A 178 27.85 7.59 16.82
CA SER A 178 29.24 7.79 17.18
C SER A 178 29.75 6.81 18.24
N LEU A 179 28.85 6.18 19.00
CA LEU A 179 29.22 5.19 20.03
C LEU A 179 29.58 3.84 19.42
N ASN A 180 28.93 3.49 18.32
CA ASN A 180 29.11 2.22 17.61
C ASN A 180 29.93 2.37 16.32
N SER A 181 30.45 3.56 16.03
CA SER A 181 31.28 3.82 14.85
C SER A 181 32.76 3.89 15.22
N ILE A 182 33.61 3.36 14.34
CA ILE A 182 35.08 3.43 14.43
C ILE A 182 35.55 4.40 13.35
N LEU A 183 35.77 5.68 13.73
CA LEU A 183 36.08 6.78 12.81
C LEU A 183 37.58 7.03 12.62
N SER A 184 38.43 6.09 13.02
CA SER A 184 39.85 6.10 12.76
C SER A 184 40.38 4.70 12.55
N VAL A 185 41.17 4.50 11.51
CA VAL A 185 41.86 3.23 11.29
C VAL A 185 43.09 3.16 12.21
N ASN A 186 43.51 1.93 12.53
CA ASN A 186 44.64 1.69 13.44
C ASN A 186 46.01 2.02 12.79
N CYS A 187 46.13 1.73 11.50
CA CYS A 187 47.36 1.99 10.76
C CYS A 187 47.04 2.75 9.46
N ASN A 188 48.05 3.45 8.94
CA ASN A 188 47.95 4.10 7.65
C ASN A 188 47.63 3.05 6.54
N GLY A 189 46.58 3.32 5.75
CA GLY A 189 46.15 2.41 4.66
C GLY A 189 45.37 1.17 5.12
N ASP A 190 44.98 1.08 6.40
CA ASP A 190 44.23 -0.06 6.94
C ASP A 190 42.72 0.06 6.66
N GLN A 191 42.00 -1.08 6.75
CA GLN A 191 40.53 -1.20 6.61
C GLN A 191 39.84 -1.58 7.92
N SER A 192 40.30 -1.08 9.05
CA SER A 192 39.81 -1.46 10.37
C SER A 192 38.66 -0.59 10.87
N SER A 193 38.18 0.35 10.08
CA SER A 193 37.11 1.27 10.49
C SER A 193 35.72 0.77 10.11
N GLY A 194 34.70 1.42 10.71
CA GLY A 194 33.31 1.15 10.41
C GLY A 194 32.40 2.31 10.82
N ILE A 195 31.31 2.46 10.11
CA ILE A 195 30.27 3.47 10.33
C ILE A 195 28.97 2.79 10.70
N THR A 196 28.35 3.20 11.78
CA THR A 196 26.99 2.83 12.16
C THR A 196 26.11 4.06 12.10
N LEU A 197 24.94 3.93 11.48
CA LEU A 197 24.00 5.02 11.24
C LEU A 197 22.69 4.79 12.00
N ASN A 198 21.99 5.88 12.32
CA ASN A 198 20.62 5.85 12.80
C ASN A 198 19.79 6.79 11.94
N ALA A 199 18.66 6.29 11.42
CA ALA A 199 17.69 7.12 10.73
C ALA A 199 16.38 7.18 11.53
N THR A 200 15.73 8.34 11.51
CA THR A 200 14.44 8.57 12.15
C THR A 200 13.52 9.39 11.24
N GLY A 201 12.21 9.41 11.54
CA GLY A 201 11.24 10.17 10.75
C GLY A 201 10.81 9.43 9.47
N GLY A 202 10.47 10.18 8.44
CA GLY A 202 9.97 9.63 7.17
C GLY A 202 8.55 9.07 7.26
N THR A 203 8.19 8.21 6.30
CA THR A 203 6.87 7.59 6.16
C THR A 203 6.98 6.07 6.13
N GLY A 204 5.95 5.38 6.61
CA GLY A 204 5.90 3.92 6.63
C GLY A 204 6.41 3.31 7.94
N SER A 205 6.76 2.04 7.93
CA SER A 205 7.07 1.22 9.11
C SER A 205 8.53 1.33 9.61
N ASN A 206 9.14 2.51 9.55
CA ASN A 206 10.54 2.73 9.98
C ASN A 206 11.56 1.75 9.34
N THR A 207 11.32 1.36 8.10
CA THR A 207 12.27 0.57 7.32
C THR A 207 13.08 1.52 6.45
N TYR A 208 14.37 1.58 6.73
CA TYR A 208 15.29 2.41 5.98
C TYR A 208 16.26 1.55 5.20
N LEU A 209 16.63 2.03 4.00
CA LEU A 209 17.75 1.50 3.25
C LEU A 209 18.93 2.47 3.35
N TYR A 210 20.11 1.93 3.51
CA TYR A 210 21.36 2.70 3.67
C TYR A 210 22.35 2.34 2.57
N TYR A 211 23.08 3.32 2.04
CA TYR A 211 24.09 3.08 1.01
C TYR A 211 25.16 4.17 0.97
N ILE A 212 26.29 3.82 0.33
CA ILE A 212 27.40 4.73 0.03
C ILE A 212 27.62 4.65 -1.48
N PRO A 213 27.32 5.68 -2.28
CA PRO A 213 27.24 5.60 -3.75
C PRO A 213 28.44 4.99 -4.45
N ASN A 214 29.67 5.26 -3.97
CA ASN A 214 30.91 4.82 -4.61
C ASN A 214 31.52 3.55 -4.00
N THR A 215 31.06 3.12 -2.82
CA THR A 215 31.65 2.01 -2.07
C THR A 215 30.65 0.87 -1.88
N PHE A 216 29.46 1.19 -1.45
CA PHE A 216 28.32 0.28 -1.28
C PHE A 216 27.10 0.87 -1.99
N PRO A 217 27.06 0.85 -3.34
CA PRO A 217 26.03 1.54 -4.10
C PRO A 217 24.65 0.85 -4.07
N ILE A 218 24.58 -0.41 -3.61
CA ILE A 218 23.33 -1.14 -3.49
C ILE A 218 22.72 -0.83 -2.12
N PRO A 219 21.49 -0.25 -2.06
CA PRO A 219 20.80 -0.01 -0.81
C PRO A 219 20.59 -1.30 -0.01
N GLN A 220 20.85 -1.24 1.29
CA GLN A 220 20.74 -2.38 2.21
C GLN A 220 19.99 -2.00 3.48
N ALA A 221 19.33 -2.96 4.10
CA ALA A 221 18.63 -2.75 5.37
C ALA A 221 19.60 -2.64 6.58
N SER A 222 20.85 -3.10 6.43
CA SER A 222 21.86 -2.96 7.47
C SER A 222 22.36 -1.51 7.54
N ASN A 223 22.35 -0.94 8.73
CA ASN A 223 22.86 0.39 9.04
C ASN A 223 24.35 0.40 9.39
N VAL A 224 25.03 -0.74 9.27
CA VAL A 224 26.44 -0.91 9.63
C VAL A 224 27.28 -1.15 8.37
N PHE A 225 28.33 -0.35 8.20
CA PHE A 225 29.33 -0.46 7.16
C PHE A 225 30.69 -0.70 7.81
N SER A 226 31.35 -1.78 7.45
CA SER A 226 32.63 -2.19 8.02
C SER A 226 33.69 -2.36 6.94
N GLY A 227 34.97 -2.42 7.34
CA GLY A 227 36.08 -2.58 6.41
C GLY A 227 36.32 -1.35 5.53
N LEU A 228 36.11 -0.16 6.10
CA LEU A 228 36.33 1.10 5.40
C LEU A 228 37.76 1.61 5.60
N TYR A 229 38.31 2.20 4.55
CA TYR A 229 39.56 2.96 4.59
C TYR A 229 39.35 4.35 5.23
N ALA A 230 40.43 5.02 5.56
CA ALA A 230 40.39 6.45 5.85
C ALA A 230 39.93 7.23 4.60
N GLY A 231 39.08 8.25 4.83
CA GLY A 231 38.55 9.07 3.75
C GLY A 231 37.23 9.76 4.13
N ASN A 232 36.69 10.49 3.16
CA ASN A 232 35.41 11.17 3.30
C ASN A 232 34.32 10.35 2.60
N TYR A 233 33.25 10.06 3.30
CA TYR A 233 32.11 9.28 2.82
C TYR A 233 30.84 10.12 2.88
N VAL A 234 30.05 10.05 1.83
CA VAL A 234 28.66 10.56 1.84
C VAL A 234 27.75 9.36 2.04
N MET A 235 27.15 9.31 3.19
CA MET A 235 26.19 8.26 3.58
C MET A 235 24.79 8.71 3.17
N PHE A 236 23.99 7.79 2.68
CA PHE A 236 22.61 8.04 2.31
C PHE A 236 21.68 7.08 3.03
N THR A 237 20.47 7.54 3.27
CA THR A 237 19.34 6.70 3.67
C THR A 237 18.12 7.02 2.82
N GLU A 238 17.24 6.03 2.66
CA GLU A 238 15.97 6.13 1.96
C GLU A 238 14.91 5.37 2.75
N ASP A 239 13.74 5.97 2.95
CA ASP A 239 12.59 5.30 3.56
C ASP A 239 11.73 4.53 2.54
N ALA A 240 10.67 3.86 3.01
CA ALA A 240 9.80 3.04 2.16
C ALA A 240 9.07 3.81 1.05
N ASN A 241 8.95 5.13 1.15
CA ASN A 241 8.31 6.00 0.17
C ASN A 241 9.32 6.82 -0.67
N GLY A 242 10.61 6.51 -0.55
CA GLY A 242 11.67 7.17 -1.31
C GLY A 242 12.10 8.52 -0.75
N CYS A 243 11.74 8.87 0.50
CA CYS A 243 12.28 10.04 1.16
C CYS A 243 13.72 9.78 1.59
N THR A 244 14.65 10.66 1.24
CA THR A 244 16.09 10.47 1.44
C THR A 244 16.67 11.54 2.34
N ASP A 245 17.75 11.18 3.04
CA ASP A 245 18.66 12.12 3.70
C ASP A 245 20.11 11.67 3.50
N SER A 246 21.06 12.57 3.75
CA SER A 246 22.48 12.30 3.58
C SER A 246 23.33 12.93 4.66
N LEU A 247 24.43 12.25 5.00
CA LEU A 247 25.37 12.66 6.03
C LEU A 247 26.80 12.49 5.53
N ASN A 248 27.65 13.50 5.76
CA ASN A 248 29.09 13.40 5.51
C ASN A 248 29.81 12.85 6.76
N VAL A 249 30.60 11.80 6.56
CA VAL A 249 31.39 11.17 7.62
C VAL A 249 32.83 11.08 7.18
N THR A 250 33.78 11.51 8.04
CA THR A 250 35.22 11.41 7.81
C THR A 250 35.82 10.33 8.70
N ILE A 251 36.56 9.42 8.08
CA ILE A 251 37.38 8.42 8.77
C ILE A 251 38.83 8.88 8.68
N ASN A 252 39.49 8.98 9.81
CA ASN A 252 40.88 9.42 9.93
C ASN A 252 41.85 8.24 9.89
N GLN A 253 43.11 8.52 9.60
CA GLN A 253 44.20 7.57 9.72
C GLN A 253 45.42 8.28 10.37
N PRO A 254 46.30 7.54 11.05
CA PRO A 254 47.59 8.05 11.45
C PRO A 254 48.49 8.30 10.25
N ASP A 255 49.46 9.18 10.42
CA ASP A 255 50.49 9.39 9.40
C ASP A 255 51.28 8.10 9.13
N GLU A 256 51.76 7.94 7.90
CA GLU A 256 52.64 6.82 7.54
C GLU A 256 53.91 6.81 8.38
N VAL A 257 54.29 5.63 8.89
CA VAL A 257 55.55 5.47 9.64
C VAL A 257 56.72 5.52 8.65
N ASN A 258 57.54 6.56 8.84
CA ASN A 258 58.79 6.74 8.13
C ASN A 258 59.95 6.72 9.11
N PHE A 259 61.01 5.99 8.83
CA PHE A 259 62.20 5.96 9.67
C PHE A 259 63.43 6.31 8.85
N TYR A 260 64.35 7.01 9.49
CA TYR A 260 65.64 7.40 8.93
C TYR A 260 66.72 6.63 9.67
N THR A 261 67.72 6.15 8.94
CA THR A 261 68.77 5.26 9.45
C THR A 261 70.14 5.80 9.14
N SER A 262 71.08 5.61 10.05
CA SER A 262 72.50 5.79 9.82
C SER A 262 73.19 4.44 9.75
N VAL A 263 74.02 4.30 8.73
CA VAL A 263 74.84 3.09 8.47
C VAL A 263 76.29 3.43 8.65
N PHE A 264 76.98 2.66 9.46
CA PHE A 264 78.45 2.69 9.54
C PHE A 264 79.01 1.40 9.02
N ASP A 265 79.76 1.51 7.90
CA ASP A 265 80.34 0.39 7.25
C ASP A 265 81.47 -0.24 8.08
N VAL A 266 81.78 -1.51 7.84
CA VAL A 266 82.91 -2.16 8.47
C VAL A 266 84.23 -1.56 8.01
N SER A 267 85.15 -1.31 8.94
CA SER A 267 86.40 -0.64 8.64
C SER A 267 87.42 -1.49 7.81
N CYS A 268 87.25 -2.81 7.86
CA CYS A 268 88.21 -3.73 7.17
C CYS A 268 87.42 -4.93 6.54
N PHE A 269 88.05 -5.53 5.52
CA PHE A 269 87.53 -6.77 4.96
C PHE A 269 87.39 -7.86 6.04
N ALA A 270 86.21 -8.48 6.12
CA ALA A 270 85.76 -9.42 7.17
C ALA A 270 85.74 -8.84 8.60
N GLY A 271 85.66 -7.50 8.75
CA GLY A 271 85.45 -6.82 10.04
C GLY A 271 84.01 -7.05 10.56
N ASN A 272 83.81 -6.79 11.83
CA ASN A 272 82.50 -6.91 12.49
C ASN A 272 82.13 -5.66 13.29
N ASP A 273 82.75 -4.50 12.94
CA ASP A 273 82.58 -3.20 13.58
C ASP A 273 81.52 -2.30 12.87
N GLY A 274 80.84 -2.79 11.86
CA GLY A 274 79.72 -2.09 11.23
C GLY A 274 78.51 -2.01 12.13
N SER A 275 77.77 -0.92 12.04
CA SER A 275 76.52 -0.73 12.79
C SER A 275 75.44 -0.05 11.97
N LEU A 276 74.23 -0.30 12.38
CA LEU A 276 73.03 0.34 11.82
C LEU A 276 72.19 0.86 12.98
N SER A 277 71.76 2.10 12.89
CA SER A 277 70.90 2.74 13.91
C SER A 277 69.69 3.44 13.28
N ILE A 278 68.60 3.56 13.99
CA ILE A 278 67.48 4.39 13.61
C ILE A 278 67.69 5.77 14.26
N ASP A 279 67.82 6.81 13.44
CA ASP A 279 68.09 8.18 13.90
C ASP A 279 66.82 8.90 14.30
N SER A 280 65.75 8.66 13.55
CA SER A 280 64.43 9.24 13.81
C SER A 280 63.32 8.45 13.20
N ILE A 281 62.12 8.56 13.79
CA ILE A 281 60.86 8.06 13.27
C ILE A 281 59.87 9.22 13.20
N THR A 282 59.16 9.29 12.08
CA THR A 282 58.05 10.24 11.89
C THR A 282 56.78 9.49 11.53
N GLY A 283 55.61 10.04 11.86
CA GLY A 283 54.33 9.39 11.68
C GLY A 283 54.06 8.22 12.64
N GLY A 284 53.00 7.50 12.41
CA GLY A 284 52.52 6.44 13.29
C GLY A 284 52.06 6.97 14.68
N THR A 285 51.75 6.04 15.57
CA THR A 285 51.33 6.36 16.96
C THR A 285 52.29 5.71 17.96
N PRO A 286 53.07 6.49 18.76
CA PRO A 286 53.98 5.92 19.75
C PRO A 286 53.20 5.19 20.88
N PRO A 287 53.86 4.25 21.63
CA PRO A 287 55.28 3.90 21.54
C PRO A 287 55.65 3.00 20.38
N PHE A 288 56.86 3.13 19.86
CA PHE A 288 57.40 2.29 18.79
C PHE A 288 58.21 1.13 19.37
N ASN A 289 57.98 -0.09 18.78
CA ASN A 289 58.80 -1.27 19.06
C ASN A 289 59.64 -1.60 17.82
N TYR A 290 60.89 -1.99 18.04
CA TYR A 290 61.86 -2.29 17.00
C TYR A 290 62.15 -3.77 16.96
N PHE A 291 62.26 -4.31 15.74
CA PHE A 291 62.63 -5.71 15.52
C PHE A 291 63.59 -5.80 14.35
N TRP A 292 64.86 -6.07 14.67
CA TRP A 292 65.92 -6.25 13.69
C TRP A 292 66.01 -7.73 13.27
N ASN A 293 66.49 -8.00 12.07
CA ASN A 293 66.66 -9.37 11.56
C ASN A 293 67.70 -10.20 12.33
N ASN A 294 68.56 -9.56 13.11
CA ASN A 294 69.53 -10.21 14.01
C ASN A 294 68.97 -10.50 15.44
N GLY A 295 67.66 -10.19 15.64
CA GLY A 295 67.00 -10.37 16.95
C GLY A 295 67.13 -9.21 17.92
N SER A 296 67.80 -8.14 17.55
CA SER A 296 67.88 -6.90 18.40
C SER A 296 66.51 -6.22 18.45
N THR A 297 66.21 -5.58 19.58
CA THR A 297 64.97 -4.82 19.83
C THR A 297 65.23 -3.38 20.25
N THR A 298 66.46 -2.86 20.12
CA THR A 298 66.81 -1.46 20.40
C THR A 298 66.77 -0.62 19.13
N SER A 299 66.57 0.69 19.29
CA SER A 299 66.65 1.68 18.20
C SER A 299 68.08 1.88 17.72
#